data_ab754b0d0258bba3622b987d26a9f49d
#
_entry.id   ab754b0d0258bba3622b987d26a9f49d
#
_cell.length_a   1.000
_cell.length_b   1.000
_cell.length_c   1.000
_cell.angle_alpha   90.00
_cell.angle_beta   90.00
_cell.angle_gamma   90.00
#
_symmetry.space_group_name_H-M   'P 1'
#
loop_
_entity.id
_entity.type
_entity.pdbx_description
1 polymer ?
#
loop_
_entity_poly.entity_id
_entity_poly.type
_entity_poly.pdbx_seq_one_letter_code
_entity_poly.pdbx_strand_id
1 'polypeptide(L)' 'MTKRDCYDVLGIKKNATDKEIKSAYRKLAKKYHPDANPGDKRAEEKFKELSEVYDILKNPEKRKL' A
#
# COMPACT_ATOMS: atom_id res chain seq x y z
N MET A 1 2.89 -13.61 -16.12
CA MET A 1 2.61 -12.37 -15.49
C MET A 1 2.75 -12.45 -13.98
N THR A 2 3.48 -11.56 -13.43
CA THR A 2 3.76 -11.59 -12.01
C THR A 2 2.73 -10.80 -11.22
N LYS A 3 2.33 -11.35 -10.12
CA LYS A 3 1.53 -10.61 -9.18
C LYS A 3 2.42 -9.55 -8.55
N ARG A 4 1.87 -8.37 -8.36
CA ARG A 4 2.61 -7.35 -7.67
C ARG A 4 2.83 -7.78 -6.23
N ASP A 5 4.08 -7.65 -5.82
CA ASP A 5 4.43 -7.91 -4.45
C ASP A 5 3.91 -6.75 -3.60
N CYS A 6 3.14 -7.07 -2.57
CA CYS A 6 2.61 -6.04 -1.68
C CYS A 6 3.73 -5.19 -1.06
N TYR A 7 4.85 -5.81 -0.79
CA TYR A 7 5.99 -5.08 -0.23
C TYR A 7 6.57 -4.09 -1.24
N ASP A 8 6.59 -4.48 -2.51
CA ASP A 8 7.08 -3.59 -3.57
C ASP A 8 6.17 -2.37 -3.73
N VAL A 9 4.87 -2.58 -3.66
CA VAL A 9 3.91 -1.49 -3.79
C VAL A 9 4.12 -0.43 -2.72
N LEU A 10 4.44 -0.87 -1.50
CA LEU A 10 4.72 0.05 -0.41
C LEU A 10 6.17 0.51 -0.36
N GLY A 11 7.03 -0.09 -1.19
CA GLY A 11 8.46 0.26 -1.20
C GLY A 11 9.19 -0.17 0.04
N ILE A 12 8.81 -1.30 0.62
CA ILE A 12 9.42 -1.83 1.84
C ILE A 12 9.99 -3.21 1.60
N LYS A 13 10.78 -3.68 2.55
CA LYS A 13 11.38 -5.00 2.48
C LYS A 13 10.40 -6.06 2.97
N LYS A 14 10.60 -7.30 2.54
CA LYS A 14 9.74 -8.41 2.93
C LYS A 14 9.75 -8.68 4.43
N ASN A 15 10.82 -8.33 5.10
CA ASN A 15 10.93 -8.50 6.54
C ASN A 15 10.52 -7.26 7.34
N ALA A 16 9.83 -6.33 6.70
CA ALA A 16 9.38 -5.12 7.37
C ALA A 16 8.43 -5.45 8.53
N THR A 17 8.56 -4.70 9.60
CA THR A 17 7.69 -4.87 10.76
C THR A 17 6.33 -4.25 10.48
N ASP A 18 5.34 -4.59 11.31
CA ASP A 18 4.00 -4.01 11.19
C ASP A 18 4.06 -2.50 11.27
N LYS A 19 4.94 -1.98 12.12
CA LYS A 19 5.12 -0.55 12.28
C LYS A 19 5.64 0.09 11.00
N GLU A 20 6.61 -0.57 10.36
CA GLU A 20 7.17 -0.09 9.10
C GLU A 20 6.14 -0.12 7.98
N ILE A 21 5.35 -1.17 7.93
CA ILE A 21 4.29 -1.32 6.94
C ILE A 21 3.29 -0.19 7.09
N LYS A 22 2.85 0.07 8.31
CA LYS A 22 1.89 1.12 8.60
C LYS A 22 2.43 2.50 8.24
N SER A 23 3.69 2.75 8.59
CA SER A 23 4.34 4.01 8.29
C SER A 23 4.45 4.25 6.79
N ALA A 24 4.86 3.22 6.04
CA ALA A 24 4.98 3.30 4.59
C ALA A 24 3.61 3.57 3.95
N TYR A 25 2.59 2.85 4.41
CA TYR A 25 1.24 3.05 3.91
C TYR A 25 0.77 4.48 4.13
N ARG A 26 0.96 5.01 5.32
CA ARG A 26 0.55 6.37 5.65
C ARG A 26 1.19 7.41 4.75
N LYS A 27 2.48 7.27 4.50
CA LYS A 27 3.22 8.20 3.64
C LYS A 27 2.66 8.20 2.22
N LEU A 28 2.47 7.02 1.67
CA LEU A 28 1.96 6.89 0.31
C LEU A 28 0.49 7.28 0.22
N ALA A 29 -0.29 6.94 1.23
CA ALA A 29 -1.70 7.31 1.26
C ALA A 29 -1.86 8.83 1.26
N LYS A 30 -1.01 9.54 1.98
CA LYS A 30 -1.01 11.00 1.99
C LYS A 30 -0.68 11.55 0.61
N LYS A 31 0.33 10.95 -0.03
CA LYS A 31 0.78 11.39 -1.34
C LYS A 31 -0.29 11.23 -2.41
N TYR A 32 -1.02 10.13 -2.37
CA TYR A 32 -2.00 9.81 -3.41
C TYR A 32 -3.44 10.03 -2.98
N HIS A 33 -3.66 10.65 -1.83
CA HIS A 33 -5.02 10.87 -1.34
C HIS A 33 -5.82 11.72 -2.33
N PRO A 34 -7.10 11.37 -2.57
CA PRO A 34 -7.94 12.14 -3.49
C PRO A 34 -8.06 13.61 -3.16
N ASP A 35 -8.05 13.96 -1.88
CA ASP A 35 -8.13 15.36 -1.45
C ASP A 35 -6.88 16.13 -1.84
N ALA A 36 -5.73 15.46 -1.84
CA ALA A 36 -4.47 16.08 -2.23
C ALA A 36 -4.29 16.10 -3.76
N ASN A 37 -5.02 15.24 -4.46
CA ASN A 37 -4.88 15.08 -5.90
C ASN A 37 -6.27 15.06 -6.56
N PRO A 38 -7.05 16.14 -6.43
CA PRO A 38 -8.40 16.14 -6.97
C PRO A 38 -8.40 15.99 -8.48
N GLY A 39 -9.22 15.06 -8.97
CA GLY A 39 -9.34 14.81 -10.40
C GLY A 39 -8.22 13.99 -11.01
N ASP A 40 -7.26 13.55 -10.23
CA ASP A 40 -6.13 12.74 -10.71
C ASP A 40 -6.47 11.26 -10.61
N LYS A 41 -6.79 10.66 -11.75
CA LYS A 41 -7.18 9.25 -11.81
C LYS A 41 -6.05 8.31 -11.42
N ARG A 42 -4.81 8.67 -11.75
CA ARG A 42 -3.66 7.84 -11.41
C ARG A 42 -3.46 7.77 -9.91
N ALA A 43 -3.61 8.92 -9.25
CA ALA A 43 -3.50 8.97 -7.81
C ALA A 43 -4.62 8.17 -7.16
N GLU A 44 -5.81 8.25 -7.70
CA GLU A 44 -6.97 7.51 -7.21
C GLU A 44 -6.74 6.00 -7.31
N GLU A 45 -6.26 5.54 -8.46
CA GLU A 45 -5.94 4.13 -8.66
C GLU A 45 -4.85 3.65 -7.72
N LYS A 46 -3.83 4.48 -7.55
CA LYS A 46 -2.72 4.17 -6.66
C LYS A 46 -3.19 4.09 -5.22
N PHE A 47 -4.05 4.99 -4.83
CA PHE A 47 -4.62 4.98 -3.48
C PHE A 47 -5.41 3.70 -3.21
N LYS A 48 -6.21 3.27 -4.18
CA LYS A 48 -6.95 2.02 -4.08
C LYS A 48 -6.01 0.84 -3.92
N GLU A 49 -4.96 0.80 -4.72
CA GLU A 49 -3.96 -0.26 -4.65
C GLU A 49 -3.30 -0.30 -3.28
N LEU A 50 -2.94 0.87 -2.77
CA LEU A 50 -2.33 0.97 -1.44
C LEU A 50 -3.26 0.44 -0.35
N SER A 51 -4.54 0.76 -0.44
CA SER A 51 -5.52 0.31 0.54
C SER A 51 -5.66 -1.21 0.52
N GLU A 52 -5.70 -1.81 -0.66
CA GLU A 52 -5.79 -3.25 -0.80
C GLU A 52 -4.55 -3.94 -0.26
N VAL A 53 -3.38 -3.43 -0.60
CA VAL A 53 -2.12 -3.98 -0.14
C VAL A 53 -2.02 -3.91 1.37
N TYR A 54 -2.39 -2.78 1.94
CA TYR A 54 -2.34 -2.62 3.39
C TYR A 54 -3.29 -3.59 4.10
N ASP A 55 -4.48 -3.77 3.53
CA ASP A 55 -5.45 -4.71 4.09
C ASP A 55 -4.89 -6.14 4.13
N ILE A 56 -4.19 -6.53 3.07
CA ILE A 56 -3.54 -7.84 3.01
C ILE A 56 -2.43 -7.94 4.06
N LEU A 57 -1.58 -6.94 4.13
CA LEU A 57 -0.41 -6.98 4.99
C LEU A 57 -0.74 -6.87 6.48
N LYS A 58 -1.82 -6.20 6.83
CA LYS A 58 -2.21 -6.09 8.24
C LYS A 58 -2.90 -7.35 8.76
N ASN A 59 -3.33 -8.22 7.85
CA ASN A 59 -4.02 -9.46 8.22
C ASN A 59 -3.00 -10.61 8.24
N PRO A 60 -2.69 -11.18 9.42
CA PRO A 60 -1.68 -12.24 9.51
C PRO A 60 -1.97 -13.46 8.63
N GLU A 61 -3.24 -13.79 8.47
CA GLU A 61 -3.63 -14.93 7.65
C GLU A 61 -3.34 -14.68 6.17
N LYS A 62 -3.66 -13.49 5.70
CA LYS A 62 -3.41 -13.11 4.30
C LYS A 62 -1.93 -12.94 4.02
N ARG A 63 -1.16 -12.50 5.02
CA ARG A 63 0.29 -12.34 4.88
C ARG A 63 1.00 -13.66 4.62
N LYS A 64 0.49 -14.73 5.19
CA LYS A 64 1.10 -16.04 5.03
C LYS A 64 0.95 -16.60 3.63
N LEU A 65 0.00 -16.11 2.90
CA LEU A 65 -0.21 -16.52 1.52
C LEU A 65 0.78 -15.80 0.61
#